data_6fd1701b553c1f2154222095e7e81215
#
_entry.id   6fd1701b553c1f2154222095e7e81215
#
_cell.length_a   1.000
_cell.length_b   1.000
_cell.length_c   1.000
_cell.angle_alpha   90.00
_cell.angle_beta   90.00
_cell.angle_gamma   90.00
#
_symmetry.space_group_name_H-M   'P 1'
#
loop_
_entity.id
_entity.type
_entity.pdbx_description
1 polymer ?
#
loop_
_entity_poly.entity_id
_entity_poly.type
_entity_poly.pdbx_seq_one_letter_code
_entity_poly.pdbx_strand_id
1 'polypeptide(L)'
;GNLFSDAKNFNLLFPVRMGASSETSSIAYLRGELAQGMFTNYKNVIDSIHPKLPFGLAQIGRAFRNEIAARDFIFRTREFDLMEFEYFFDPRKGDWKDLFEMWRGEMYSWMDYVGIKKEFAHEIEKKGVDLAHYSKRTIDIEFDFPFGQKELYGLAYRTDFDLTQHEKYSGISQ
;
A
#
# COMPACT_ATOMS: atom_id res chain seq x y z
N GLY A 1 40.75 9.52 5.26
CA GLY A 1 39.65 9.82 6.16
C GLY A 1 38.36 9.27 5.64
N ASN A 2 37.57 8.59 6.46
CA ASN A 2 36.28 8.07 6.09
C ASN A 2 35.37 9.22 5.64
N LEU A 3 35.02 9.26 4.38
CA LEU A 3 34.14 10.26 3.77
C LEU A 3 32.67 10.01 4.03
N PHE A 4 32.32 8.89 4.69
CA PHE A 4 30.95 8.50 4.97
C PHE A 4 30.74 8.37 6.47
N SER A 5 29.75 9.08 7.00
CA SER A 5 29.25 8.83 8.34
C SER A 5 28.52 7.48 8.38
N ASP A 6 28.44 6.88 9.58
CA ASP A 6 27.66 5.68 9.79
C ASP A 6 26.24 5.84 9.24
N ALA A 7 25.71 4.78 8.60
CA ALA A 7 24.36 4.76 8.12
C ALA A 7 23.38 5.01 9.26
N LYS A 8 22.55 6.03 9.16
CA LYS A 8 21.50 6.33 10.14
C LYS A 8 20.18 5.73 9.67
N ASN A 9 19.46 5.13 10.61
CA ASN A 9 18.08 4.71 10.34
C ASN A 9 17.24 5.92 9.93
N PHE A 10 16.63 5.82 8.75
CA PHE A 10 15.76 6.84 8.22
C PHE A 10 14.28 6.41 8.39
N ASN A 11 13.47 7.27 9.01
CA ASN A 11 12.05 7.04 9.15
C ASN A 11 11.32 7.72 8.00
N LEU A 12 10.70 6.91 7.13
CA LEU A 12 9.92 7.39 6.01
C LEU A 12 8.57 7.99 6.45
N LEU A 13 8.08 7.64 7.65
CA LEU A 13 6.86 8.23 8.20
C LEU A 13 7.11 9.71 8.54
N PHE A 14 6.14 10.56 8.18
CA PHE A 14 6.20 12.00 8.40
C PHE A 14 5.74 12.33 9.82
N PRO A 15 6.64 12.72 10.75
CA PRO A 15 6.27 13.02 12.13
C PRO A 15 5.59 14.40 12.22
N VAL A 16 4.56 14.49 13.05
CA VAL A 16 3.90 15.75 13.40
C VAL A 16 3.72 15.85 14.90
N ARG A 17 3.74 17.06 15.43
CA ARG A 17 3.45 17.33 16.83
C ARG A 17 2.00 17.74 16.97
N MET A 18 1.28 17.09 17.89
CA MET A 18 -0.09 17.44 18.24
C MET A 18 -0.13 17.92 19.68
N GLY A 19 -0.80 19.04 19.92
CA GLY A 19 -0.96 19.64 21.24
C GLY A 19 -0.81 21.16 21.20
N ALA A 20 -1.38 21.82 22.19
CA ALA A 20 -1.41 23.28 22.27
C ALA A 20 -0.06 23.89 22.71
N SER A 21 0.80 23.12 23.37
CA SER A 21 2.12 23.55 23.83
C SER A 21 3.17 22.46 23.60
N SER A 22 4.45 22.84 23.62
CA SER A 22 5.56 21.90 23.50
C SER A 22 5.61 20.89 24.67
N GLU A 23 5.16 21.28 25.84
CA GLU A 23 5.17 20.44 27.05
C GLU A 23 4.09 19.37 27.05
N THR A 24 2.96 19.65 26.38
CA THR A 24 1.80 18.72 26.28
C THR A 24 1.70 18.03 24.91
N SER A 25 2.67 18.28 24.02
CA SER A 25 2.61 17.72 22.67
C SER A 25 2.94 16.24 22.63
N SER A 26 2.18 15.49 21.88
CA SER A 26 2.49 14.12 21.48
C SER A 26 2.98 14.06 20.03
N ILE A 27 3.78 13.04 19.71
CA ILE A 27 4.20 12.80 18.34
C ILE A 27 3.17 11.86 17.71
N ALA A 28 2.64 12.26 16.55
CA ALA A 28 1.88 11.43 15.66
C ALA A 28 2.59 11.35 14.31
N TYR A 29 2.11 10.47 13.44
CA TYR A 29 2.65 10.32 12.10
C TYR A 29 1.53 10.46 11.07
N LEU A 30 1.82 11.20 10.01
CA LEU A 30 0.93 11.23 8.85
C LEU A 30 1.00 9.87 8.14
N ARG A 31 -0.13 9.44 7.58
CA ARG A 31 -0.21 8.15 6.89
C ARG A 31 0.66 8.13 5.64
N GLY A 32 1.46 7.09 5.46
CA GLY A 32 2.29 6.86 4.27
C GLY A 32 1.60 6.03 3.18
N GLU A 33 0.40 5.48 3.48
CA GLU A 33 -0.42 4.62 2.63
C GLU A 33 -1.89 4.70 3.05
N LEU A 34 -2.79 4.08 2.30
CA LEU A 34 -4.23 4.07 2.62
C LEU A 34 -4.70 2.71 3.15
N ALA A 35 -3.97 1.62 2.91
CA ALA A 35 -4.35 0.26 3.28
C ALA A 35 -4.69 0.13 4.76
N GLN A 36 -3.86 0.66 5.66
CA GLN A 36 -4.08 0.57 7.11
C GLN A 36 -5.38 1.24 7.58
N GLY A 37 -5.81 2.30 6.90
CA GLY A 37 -7.11 2.92 7.16
C GLY A 37 -8.27 2.00 6.83
N MET A 38 -8.17 1.21 5.77
CA MET A 38 -9.18 0.23 5.38
C MET A 38 -9.23 -0.94 6.36
N PHE A 39 -8.09 -1.48 6.78
CA PHE A 39 -8.04 -2.56 7.79
C PHE A 39 -8.55 -2.11 9.15
N THR A 40 -8.19 -0.91 9.60
CA THR A 40 -8.69 -0.35 10.87
C THR A 40 -10.22 -0.20 10.86
N ASN A 41 -10.81 0.13 9.71
CA ASN A 41 -12.26 0.28 9.55
C ASN A 41 -12.97 -1.00 9.10
N TYR A 42 -12.27 -2.10 8.87
CA TYR A 42 -12.87 -3.34 8.37
C TYR A 42 -14.05 -3.79 9.23
N LYS A 43 -13.87 -3.89 10.54
CA LYS A 43 -14.94 -4.29 11.47
C LYS A 43 -16.14 -3.34 11.45
N ASN A 44 -15.87 -2.03 11.37
CA ASN A 44 -16.94 -1.02 11.26
C ASN A 44 -17.76 -1.20 9.98
N VAL A 45 -17.11 -1.54 8.87
CA VAL A 45 -17.79 -1.83 7.60
C VAL A 45 -18.63 -3.11 7.70
N ILE A 46 -18.07 -4.18 8.27
CA ILE A 46 -18.82 -5.43 8.50
C ILE A 46 -20.07 -5.18 9.33
N ASP A 47 -19.92 -4.44 10.43
CA ASP A 47 -21.03 -4.20 11.38
C ASP A 47 -22.09 -3.24 10.85
N SER A 48 -21.74 -2.31 9.96
CA SER A 48 -22.67 -1.29 9.46
C SER A 48 -23.31 -1.66 8.12
N ILE A 49 -22.55 -2.27 7.21
CA ILE A 49 -22.99 -2.54 5.84
C ILE A 49 -23.38 -4.01 5.65
N HIS A 50 -22.85 -4.91 6.49
CA HIS A 50 -23.01 -6.37 6.39
C HIS A 50 -22.71 -6.94 4.98
N PRO A 51 -21.55 -6.61 4.37
CA PRO A 51 -21.22 -7.07 3.05
C PRO A 51 -21.03 -8.58 3.04
N LYS A 52 -21.35 -9.21 1.92
CA LYS A 52 -21.06 -10.63 1.70
C LYS A 52 -19.72 -10.78 0.99
N LEU A 53 -18.89 -11.73 1.45
CA LEU A 53 -17.68 -12.10 0.73
C LEU A 53 -17.99 -12.72 -0.63
N PRO A 54 -17.25 -12.39 -1.69
CA PRO A 54 -16.15 -11.42 -1.70
C PRO A 54 -16.65 -9.96 -1.79
N PHE A 55 -15.90 -9.04 -1.20
CA PHE A 55 -16.14 -7.60 -1.38
C PHE A 55 -14.84 -6.82 -1.36
N GLY A 56 -14.85 -5.58 -1.85
CA GLY A 56 -13.72 -4.69 -1.86
C GLY A 56 -13.97 -3.41 -1.07
N LEU A 57 -12.93 -2.89 -0.45
CA LEU A 57 -12.86 -1.54 0.06
C LEU A 57 -11.88 -0.75 -0.79
N ALA A 58 -12.29 0.42 -1.27
CA ALA A 58 -11.43 1.30 -2.05
C ALA A 58 -11.35 2.67 -1.39
N GLN A 59 -10.19 3.28 -1.44
CA GLN A 59 -9.94 4.61 -0.93
C GLN A 59 -9.08 5.40 -1.90
N ILE A 60 -9.46 6.64 -2.15
CA ILE A 60 -8.63 7.65 -2.79
C ILE A 60 -8.34 8.71 -1.74
N GLY A 61 -7.07 9.09 -1.59
CA GLY A 61 -6.74 10.08 -0.60
C GLY A 61 -5.27 10.46 -0.56
N ARG A 62 -4.97 11.42 0.29
CA ARG A 62 -3.65 11.97 0.49
C ARG A 62 -2.79 11.05 1.34
N ALA A 63 -1.54 10.81 0.90
CA ALA A 63 -0.51 10.13 1.66
C ALA A 63 0.74 11.01 1.78
N PHE A 64 1.58 10.71 2.78
CA PHE A 64 2.75 11.52 3.12
C PHE A 64 3.95 10.62 3.37
N ARG A 65 5.07 10.93 2.71
CA ARG A 65 6.33 10.25 2.95
C ARG A 65 7.44 11.26 3.18
N ASN A 66 8.21 11.11 4.22
CA ASN A 66 9.28 12.01 4.59
C ASN A 66 10.52 11.79 3.69
N GLU A 67 10.35 12.04 2.40
CA GLU A 67 11.41 11.88 1.41
C GLU A 67 12.57 12.83 1.68
N ILE A 68 13.79 12.31 1.66
CA ILE A 68 15.01 13.15 1.82
C ILE A 68 15.08 14.18 0.70
N ALA A 69 14.84 13.75 -0.54
CA ALA A 69 14.85 14.61 -1.72
C ALA A 69 13.63 14.31 -2.61
N ALA A 70 12.72 15.27 -2.73
CA ALA A 70 11.72 15.25 -3.79
C ALA A 70 12.42 15.36 -5.15
N ARG A 71 11.97 14.60 -6.16
CA ARG A 71 12.59 14.54 -7.48
C ARG A 71 11.63 13.98 -8.53
N ASP A 72 12.07 13.98 -9.78
CA ASP A 72 11.33 13.41 -10.91
C ASP A 72 9.96 14.07 -11.06
N PHE A 73 9.95 15.42 -11.01
CA PHE A 73 8.76 16.27 -11.08
C PHE A 73 7.76 15.90 -9.97
N ILE A 74 6.54 15.45 -10.30
CA ILE A 74 5.52 15.05 -9.33
C ILE A 74 5.60 13.56 -8.94
N PHE A 75 6.53 12.79 -9.52
CA PHE A 75 6.61 11.35 -9.28
C PHE A 75 7.06 11.02 -7.85
N ARG A 76 8.00 11.81 -7.30
CA ARG A 76 8.48 11.62 -5.93
C ARG A 76 8.37 12.91 -5.13
N THR A 77 7.26 13.04 -4.44
CA THR A 77 6.93 14.18 -3.58
C THR A 77 6.69 13.72 -2.14
N ARG A 78 6.68 14.65 -1.19
CA ARG A 78 6.41 14.34 0.22
C ARG A 78 4.92 14.21 0.52
N GLU A 79 4.09 14.78 -0.32
CA GLU A 79 2.64 14.78 -0.25
C GLU A 79 2.10 14.41 -1.63
N PHE A 80 1.29 13.36 -1.71
CA PHE A 80 0.78 12.84 -2.98
C PHE A 80 -0.56 12.13 -2.78
N ASP A 81 -1.30 11.98 -3.85
CA ASP A 81 -2.55 11.24 -3.85
C ASP A 81 -2.31 9.78 -4.22
N LEU A 82 -2.95 8.89 -3.49
CA LEU A 82 -2.98 7.45 -3.74
C LEU A 82 -4.41 6.99 -4.00
N MET A 83 -4.53 5.95 -4.79
CA MET A 83 -5.71 5.12 -4.89
C MET A 83 -5.31 3.69 -4.53
N GLU A 84 -5.95 3.14 -3.52
CA GLU A 84 -5.74 1.76 -3.07
C GLU A 84 -7.08 1.07 -2.88
N PHE A 85 -7.13 -0.23 -3.10
CA PHE A 85 -8.26 -1.06 -2.74
C PHE A 85 -7.81 -2.39 -2.15
N GLU A 86 -8.59 -2.90 -1.21
CA GLU A 86 -8.40 -4.19 -0.58
C GLU A 86 -9.58 -5.09 -0.94
N TYR A 87 -9.30 -6.26 -1.49
CA TYR A 87 -10.30 -7.23 -1.89
C TYR A 87 -10.32 -8.41 -0.93
N PHE A 88 -11.42 -8.55 -0.19
CA PHE A 88 -11.61 -9.57 0.83
C PHE A 88 -12.40 -10.75 0.27
N PHE A 89 -11.90 -11.96 0.50
CA PHE A 89 -12.55 -13.19 0.04
C PHE A 89 -12.42 -14.32 1.07
N ASP A 90 -13.28 -15.33 0.97
CA ASP A 90 -13.22 -16.54 1.81
C ASP A 90 -12.27 -17.57 1.17
N PRO A 91 -11.10 -17.84 1.79
CA PRO A 91 -10.10 -18.75 1.21
C PRO A 91 -10.58 -20.22 1.15
N ARG A 92 -11.70 -20.54 1.82
CA ARG A 92 -12.33 -21.87 1.73
C ARG A 92 -13.21 -22.03 0.48
N LYS A 93 -13.55 -20.93 -0.20
CA LYS A 93 -14.47 -20.88 -1.36
C LYS A 93 -13.78 -20.58 -2.69
N GLY A 94 -12.49 -20.30 -2.68
CA GLY A 94 -11.74 -20.00 -3.89
C GLY A 94 -10.23 -20.08 -3.69
N ASP A 95 -9.53 -20.40 -4.78
CA ASP A 95 -8.07 -20.36 -4.76
C ASP A 95 -7.59 -18.88 -4.91
N TRP A 96 -6.76 -18.45 -4.01
CA TRP A 96 -6.16 -17.13 -4.06
C TRP A 96 -5.33 -16.91 -5.34
N LYS A 97 -4.80 -17.97 -5.95
CA LYS A 97 -4.01 -17.86 -7.20
C LYS A 97 -4.90 -17.46 -8.37
N ASP A 98 -6.08 -18.03 -8.48
CA ASP A 98 -7.03 -17.68 -9.53
C ASP A 98 -7.49 -16.24 -9.37
N LEU A 99 -7.76 -15.81 -8.13
CA LEU A 99 -8.11 -14.42 -7.82
C LEU A 99 -6.96 -13.46 -8.11
N PHE A 100 -5.74 -13.86 -7.80
CA PHE A 100 -4.56 -13.05 -8.11
C PHE A 100 -4.40 -12.84 -9.61
N GLU A 101 -4.54 -13.91 -10.42
CA GLU A 101 -4.45 -13.80 -11.88
C GLU A 101 -5.65 -13.02 -12.47
N MET A 102 -6.83 -13.15 -11.90
CA MET A 102 -7.98 -12.32 -12.27
C MET A 102 -7.65 -10.83 -12.06
N TRP A 103 -7.22 -10.44 -10.87
CA TRP A 103 -6.87 -9.05 -10.57
C TRP A 103 -5.68 -8.54 -11.40
N ARG A 104 -4.71 -9.40 -11.65
CA ARG A 104 -3.62 -9.08 -12.59
C ARG A 104 -4.16 -8.74 -13.97
N GLY A 105 -5.13 -9.50 -14.49
CA GLY A 105 -5.81 -9.21 -15.75
C GLY A 105 -6.57 -7.87 -15.71
N GLU A 106 -7.28 -7.59 -14.62
CA GLU A 106 -7.99 -6.31 -14.44
C GLU A 106 -7.05 -5.10 -14.40
N MET A 107 -5.86 -5.24 -13.79
CA MET A 107 -4.84 -4.18 -13.81
C MET A 107 -4.39 -3.84 -15.23
N TYR A 108 -4.20 -4.83 -16.10
CA TYR A 108 -3.88 -4.60 -17.51
C TYR A 108 -5.06 -4.02 -18.28
N SER A 109 -6.29 -4.42 -17.95
CA SER A 109 -7.50 -3.85 -18.55
C SER A 109 -7.68 -2.37 -18.17
N TRP A 110 -7.40 -2.04 -16.90
CA TRP A 110 -7.37 -0.67 -16.41
C TRP A 110 -6.32 0.19 -17.13
N MET A 111 -5.13 -0.39 -17.34
CA MET A 111 -4.05 0.26 -18.10
C MET A 111 -4.50 0.66 -19.50
N ASP A 112 -5.14 -0.26 -20.22
CA ASP A 112 -5.70 0.02 -21.55
C ASP A 112 -6.79 1.10 -21.49
N TYR A 113 -7.68 1.03 -20.49
CA TYR A 113 -8.77 1.97 -20.32
C TYR A 113 -8.28 3.41 -20.10
N VAL A 114 -7.22 3.61 -19.32
CA VAL A 114 -6.63 4.94 -19.09
C VAL A 114 -5.60 5.35 -20.14
N GLY A 115 -5.39 4.53 -21.18
CA GLY A 115 -4.51 4.84 -22.30
C GLY A 115 -3.03 4.66 -22.05
N ILE A 116 -2.65 3.89 -21.02
CA ILE A 116 -1.26 3.54 -20.75
C ILE A 116 -0.85 2.39 -21.67
N LYS A 117 0.21 2.58 -22.44
CA LYS A 117 0.66 1.60 -23.41
C LYS A 117 1.42 0.47 -22.74
N LYS A 118 0.96 -0.76 -22.92
CA LYS A 118 1.54 -1.98 -22.34
C LYS A 118 2.98 -2.24 -22.78
N GLU A 119 3.37 -1.77 -23.95
CA GLU A 119 4.73 -1.92 -24.48
C GLU A 119 5.81 -1.25 -23.62
N PHE A 120 5.41 -0.29 -22.78
CA PHE A 120 6.30 0.40 -21.82
C PHE A 120 6.13 -0.11 -20.38
N ALA A 121 5.33 -1.15 -20.17
CA ALA A 121 5.07 -1.71 -18.87
C ALA A 121 5.82 -3.03 -18.65
N HIS A 122 6.44 -3.17 -17.49
CA HIS A 122 7.24 -4.32 -17.11
C HIS A 122 6.73 -4.90 -15.80
N GLU A 123 6.42 -6.18 -15.79
CA GLU A 123 6.00 -6.88 -14.59
C GLU A 123 7.20 -7.41 -13.82
N ILE A 124 7.32 -7.03 -12.57
CA ILE A 124 8.40 -7.42 -11.67
C ILE A 124 7.83 -8.18 -10.48
N GLU A 125 8.07 -9.48 -10.42
CA GLU A 125 7.67 -10.30 -9.28
C GLU A 125 8.67 -10.14 -8.13
N LYS A 126 8.20 -9.69 -6.97
CA LYS A 126 9.02 -9.51 -5.77
C LYS A 126 9.31 -10.86 -5.11
N LYS A 127 10.57 -11.08 -4.72
CA LYS A 127 11.04 -12.35 -4.11
C LYS A 127 12.04 -12.09 -2.98
N GLY A 128 12.13 -13.05 -2.07
CA GLY A 128 13.13 -13.01 -0.99
C GLY A 128 12.98 -11.78 -0.11
N VAL A 129 14.04 -11.00 0.00
CA VAL A 129 14.09 -9.79 0.87
C VAL A 129 13.22 -8.64 0.38
N ASP A 130 12.86 -8.64 -0.90
CA ASP A 130 12.00 -7.61 -1.51
C ASP A 130 10.51 -7.92 -1.36
N LEU A 131 10.16 -9.15 -0.95
CA LEU A 131 8.79 -9.53 -0.67
C LEU A 131 8.40 -9.01 0.71
N ALA A 132 7.32 -8.22 0.78
CA ALA A 132 6.82 -7.69 2.04
C ALA A 132 6.41 -8.82 3.00
N HIS A 133 6.70 -8.67 4.29
CA HIS A 133 6.49 -9.68 5.33
C HIS A 133 5.03 -10.17 5.46
N TYR A 134 4.07 -9.33 5.05
CA TYR A 134 2.63 -9.65 5.04
C TYR A 134 2.18 -10.34 3.76
N SER A 135 3.03 -10.39 2.73
CA SER A 135 2.64 -10.86 1.41
C SER A 135 3.16 -12.27 1.12
N LYS A 136 2.32 -13.06 0.48
CA LYS A 136 2.69 -14.36 -0.07
C LYS A 136 3.12 -14.28 -1.54
N ARG A 137 2.59 -13.30 -2.27
CA ARG A 137 2.96 -12.98 -3.64
C ARG A 137 2.75 -11.49 -3.89
N THR A 138 3.72 -10.84 -4.51
CA THR A 138 3.63 -9.44 -4.93
C THR A 138 4.23 -9.31 -6.33
N ILE A 139 3.52 -8.59 -7.18
CA ILE A 139 4.03 -8.09 -8.45
C ILE A 139 3.92 -6.57 -8.46
N ASP A 140 4.95 -5.90 -8.97
CA ASP A 140 4.90 -4.50 -9.34
C ASP A 140 4.82 -4.41 -10.85
N ILE A 141 4.00 -3.51 -11.36
CA ILE A 141 4.04 -3.08 -12.74
C ILE A 141 4.82 -1.79 -12.79
N GLU A 142 6.01 -1.86 -13.38
CA GLU A 142 6.87 -0.73 -13.60
C GLU A 142 6.64 -0.18 -15.01
N PHE A 143 6.88 1.11 -15.20
CA PHE A 143 6.69 1.80 -16.47
C PHE A 143 7.93 2.58 -16.87
N ASP A 144 8.18 2.67 -18.18
CA ASP A 144 9.29 3.43 -18.76
C ASP A 144 8.95 4.92 -18.79
N PHE A 145 9.20 5.61 -17.65
CA PHE A 145 9.11 7.06 -17.60
C PHE A 145 10.31 7.72 -18.26
N PRO A 146 10.25 9.02 -18.65
CA PRO A 146 11.39 9.74 -19.20
C PRO A 146 12.62 9.79 -18.30
N PHE A 147 12.44 9.57 -17.00
CA PHE A 147 13.49 9.53 -15.97
C PHE A 147 13.85 8.09 -15.54
N GLY A 148 13.46 7.09 -16.30
CA GLY A 148 13.77 5.68 -16.10
C GLY A 148 12.57 4.84 -15.69
N GLN A 149 12.78 3.53 -15.65
CA GLN A 149 11.79 2.54 -15.24
C GLN A 149 11.46 2.69 -13.74
N LYS A 150 10.20 2.87 -13.41
CA LYS A 150 9.70 3.04 -12.04
C LYS A 150 8.35 2.36 -11.87
N GLU A 151 8.03 2.01 -10.62
CA GLU A 151 6.75 1.44 -10.24
C GLU A 151 5.59 2.37 -10.61
N LEU A 152 4.61 1.81 -11.31
CA LEU A 152 3.35 2.45 -11.64
C LEU A 152 2.27 2.05 -10.62
N TYR A 153 2.13 0.76 -10.36
CA TYR A 153 1.26 0.19 -9.33
C TYR A 153 1.62 -1.27 -9.03
N GLY A 154 1.18 -1.77 -7.88
CA GLY A 154 1.45 -3.12 -7.41
C GLY A 154 0.20 -3.93 -7.11
N LEU A 155 0.34 -5.25 -7.09
CA LEU A 155 -0.66 -6.21 -6.66
C LEU A 155 -0.03 -7.18 -5.66
N ALA A 156 -0.64 -7.32 -4.48
CA ALA A 156 -0.14 -8.20 -3.44
C ALA A 156 -1.25 -9.10 -2.87
N TYR A 157 -0.94 -10.38 -2.69
CA TYR A 157 -1.75 -11.25 -1.85
C TYR A 157 -1.21 -11.21 -0.41
N ARG A 158 -1.93 -10.49 0.45
CA ARG A 158 -1.54 -10.16 1.83
C ARG A 158 -1.88 -11.27 2.85
N THR A 159 -2.57 -12.33 2.43
CA THR A 159 -3.12 -13.37 3.32
C THR A 159 -4.13 -12.78 4.32
N ASP A 160 -4.18 -13.30 5.53
CA ASP A 160 -4.97 -12.82 6.66
C ASP A 160 -4.14 -12.00 7.66
N PHE A 161 -2.92 -11.63 7.28
CA PHE A 161 -1.94 -11.00 8.19
C PHE A 161 -2.52 -9.76 8.89
N ASP A 162 -3.04 -8.82 8.13
CA ASP A 162 -3.52 -7.55 8.69
C ASP A 162 -4.70 -7.76 9.64
N LEU A 163 -5.70 -8.54 9.22
CA LEU A 163 -6.89 -8.83 10.04
C LEU A 163 -6.51 -9.58 11.33
N THR A 164 -5.63 -10.56 11.23
CA THR A 164 -5.13 -11.31 12.39
C THR A 164 -4.37 -10.40 13.37
N GLN A 165 -3.56 -9.46 12.89
CA GLN A 165 -2.90 -8.50 13.77
C GLN A 165 -3.92 -7.56 14.44
N HIS A 166 -4.90 -7.04 13.70
CA HIS A 166 -5.96 -6.21 14.27
C HIS A 166 -6.78 -6.97 15.33
N GLU A 167 -7.17 -8.21 15.05
CA GLU A 167 -7.85 -9.07 16.03
C GLU A 167 -7.00 -9.25 17.30
N LYS A 168 -5.73 -9.63 17.14
CA LYS A 168 -4.80 -9.86 18.25
C LYS A 168 -4.66 -8.65 19.18
N TYR A 169 -4.52 -7.44 18.62
CA TYR A 169 -4.26 -6.24 19.43
C TYR A 169 -5.52 -5.53 19.92
N SER A 170 -6.64 -5.67 19.21
CA SER A 170 -7.92 -5.10 19.65
C SER A 170 -8.69 -6.04 20.59
N GLY A 171 -8.42 -7.35 20.55
CA GLY A 171 -9.23 -8.38 21.21
C GLY A 171 -10.61 -8.57 20.58
N ILE A 172 -10.85 -8.01 19.40
CA ILE A 172 -12.13 -8.06 18.68
C ILE A 172 -11.93 -8.87 17.41
N SER A 173 -12.74 -9.93 17.22
CA SER A 173 -12.71 -10.76 16.00
C SER A 173 -13.06 -9.91 14.76
N GLN A 174 -12.28 -10.13 13.71
CA GLN A 174 -12.40 -9.40 12.45
C GLN A 174 -13.22 -10.19 11.42
#